data_760b856f00c88e0d5d94adfd15f7179d
#
_entry.id   760b856f00c88e0d5d94adfd15f7179d
#
_cell.length_a   1.000
_cell.length_b   1.000
_cell.length_c   1.000
_cell.angle_alpha   90.00
_cell.angle_beta   90.00
_cell.angle_gamma   90.00
#
_symmetry.space_group_name_H-M   'P 1'
#
loop_
_entity.id
_entity.type
_entity.pdbx_description
1 polymer ?
#
loop_
_entity_poly.entity_id
_entity_poly.type
_entity_poly.pdbx_seq_one_letter_code
_entity_poly.pdbx_strand_id
1 'polypeptide(L)'
;MKKILFLMAMLVSSLQFAMAGDVVTRDVNKLPVAAREMISKHFPQTKVSYIKIEKDLFQSTSYDVKLADGIELEFNSKGEWLEIDCKNKAVPSTFIPQAISKYMKANYSGHKTVKIERDRKGYELTLENGLEVDFDQFGGFLKLSD
;
A
#
# COMPACT_ATOMS: atom_id res chain seq x y z
N MET A 1 9.83 -13.48 -6.01
CA MET A 1 8.72 -12.56 -5.77
C MET A 1 8.51 -11.68 -6.97
N LYS A 2 7.27 -11.52 -7.40
CA LYS A 2 6.97 -10.55 -8.45
C LYS A 2 7.13 -9.17 -7.84
N LYS A 3 8.17 -8.45 -8.22
CA LYS A 3 8.26 -7.02 -7.97
C LYS A 3 7.09 -6.38 -8.73
N ILE A 4 6.07 -5.99 -8.01
CA ILE A 4 5.08 -5.05 -8.55
C ILE A 4 5.80 -3.71 -8.57
N LEU A 5 6.43 -3.43 -9.70
CA LEU A 5 6.98 -2.12 -9.96
C LEU A 5 5.80 -1.16 -10.14
N PHE A 6 5.50 -0.44 -9.08
CA PHE A 6 4.66 0.75 -9.15
C PHE A 6 5.45 1.85 -9.87
N LEU A 7 5.57 1.71 -11.18
CA LEU A 7 6.12 2.76 -12.02
C LEU A 7 4.98 3.71 -12.34
N MET A 8 4.73 4.63 -11.43
CA MET A 8 3.86 5.76 -11.70
C MET A 8 4.64 6.78 -12.52
N ALA A 9 4.70 6.53 -13.84
CA ALA A 9 5.09 7.58 -14.78
C ALA A 9 3.93 8.56 -14.87
N MET A 10 4.08 9.74 -14.26
CA MET A 10 3.29 10.89 -14.61
C MET A 10 3.66 11.29 -16.03
N LEU A 11 2.90 10.85 -17.00
CA LEU A 11 2.80 11.53 -18.29
C LEU A 11 1.35 11.94 -18.48
N VAL A 12 1.07 13.18 -18.20
CA VAL A 12 -0.11 13.85 -18.72
C VAL A 12 0.08 13.99 -20.22
N SER A 13 -0.38 13.02 -20.96
CA SER A 13 -0.69 13.20 -22.37
C SER A 13 -2.03 12.53 -22.62
N SER A 14 -2.97 13.37 -22.98
CA SER A 14 -4.29 13.04 -23.45
C SER A 14 -4.22 12.11 -24.67
N LEU A 15 -4.17 10.80 -24.42
CA LEU A 15 -4.56 9.80 -25.40
C LEU A 15 -5.62 8.92 -24.76
N GLN A 16 -6.85 9.19 -25.18
CA GLN A 16 -7.98 8.34 -24.91
C GLN A 16 -7.78 7.01 -25.66
N PHE A 17 -7.11 6.06 -25.02
CA PHE A 17 -7.31 4.67 -25.36
C PHE A 17 -8.30 4.11 -24.35
N ALA A 18 -9.51 3.85 -24.83
CA ALA A 18 -10.47 3.02 -24.12
C ALA A 18 -9.92 1.59 -24.03
N MET A 19 -8.99 1.36 -23.12
CA MET A 19 -8.66 0.01 -22.67
C MET A 19 -9.62 -0.34 -21.55
N ALA A 20 -10.31 -1.46 -21.73
CA ALA A 20 -11.27 -1.99 -20.78
C ALA A 20 -10.65 -2.05 -19.38
N GLY A 21 -11.15 -1.25 -18.42
CA GLY A 21 -11.02 -1.58 -17.04
C GLY A 21 -10.63 -0.49 -16.06
N ASP A 22 -9.73 0.44 -16.36
CA ASP A 22 -9.25 1.39 -15.36
C ASP A 22 -10.13 2.64 -15.27
N VAL A 23 -10.61 2.94 -14.08
CA VAL A 23 -11.40 4.13 -13.79
C VAL A 23 -10.67 4.98 -12.76
N VAL A 24 -10.48 6.26 -13.05
CA VAL A 24 -9.97 7.24 -12.08
C VAL A 24 -11.11 8.12 -11.58
N THR A 25 -11.25 8.23 -10.28
CA THR A 25 -12.32 8.99 -9.63
C THR A 25 -11.83 9.68 -8.36
N ARG A 26 -12.59 10.66 -7.89
CA ARG A 26 -12.43 11.27 -6.54
C ARG A 26 -13.58 10.89 -5.60
N ASP A 27 -14.54 10.14 -6.11
CA ASP A 27 -15.69 9.71 -5.32
C ASP A 27 -15.32 8.57 -4.39
N VAL A 28 -15.16 8.88 -3.10
CA VAL A 28 -14.82 7.90 -2.06
C VAL A 28 -15.87 6.81 -1.87
N ASN A 29 -17.12 7.05 -2.32
CA ASN A 29 -18.18 6.05 -2.26
C ASN A 29 -17.96 4.89 -3.25
N LYS A 30 -17.03 5.04 -4.18
CA LYS A 30 -16.61 3.96 -5.07
C LYS A 30 -15.68 2.94 -4.39
N LEU A 31 -15.12 3.29 -3.23
CA LEU A 31 -14.34 2.35 -2.43
C LEU A 31 -15.25 1.41 -1.64
N PRO A 32 -14.80 0.17 -1.41
CA PRO A 32 -15.44 -0.71 -0.42
C PRO A 32 -15.52 -0.05 0.96
N VAL A 33 -16.56 -0.39 1.71
CA VAL A 33 -16.80 0.19 3.05
C VAL A 33 -15.58 0.03 3.96
N ALA A 34 -14.99 -1.16 3.99
CA ALA A 34 -13.81 -1.45 4.81
C ALA A 34 -12.61 -0.54 4.49
N ALA A 35 -12.39 -0.23 3.21
CA ALA A 35 -11.33 0.69 2.79
C ALA A 35 -11.62 2.13 3.27
N ARG A 36 -12.86 2.59 3.14
CA ARG A 36 -13.27 3.92 3.62
C ARG A 36 -13.10 4.06 5.13
N GLU A 37 -13.51 3.06 5.88
CA GLU A 37 -13.38 3.03 7.34
C GLU A 37 -11.91 3.04 7.78
N MET A 38 -11.07 2.25 7.11
CA MET A 38 -9.64 2.23 7.38
C MET A 38 -8.99 3.60 7.15
N ILE A 39 -9.30 4.25 6.02
CA ILE A 39 -8.77 5.59 5.71
C ILE A 39 -9.23 6.62 6.74
N SER A 40 -10.52 6.64 7.05
CA SER A 40 -11.07 7.58 8.05
C SER A 40 -10.48 7.39 9.43
N LYS A 41 -10.23 6.16 9.84
CA LYS A 41 -9.72 5.83 11.17
C LYS A 41 -8.23 6.14 11.31
N HIS A 42 -7.42 5.81 10.30
CA HIS A 42 -5.96 5.86 10.41
C HIS A 42 -5.33 7.06 9.72
N PHE A 43 -6.04 7.73 8.83
CA PHE A 43 -5.57 8.91 8.10
C PHE A 43 -6.60 10.05 8.13
N PRO A 44 -7.10 10.44 9.33
CA PRO A 44 -8.19 11.41 9.44
C PRO A 44 -7.79 12.85 9.07
N GLN A 45 -6.50 13.15 9.04
CA GLN A 45 -5.96 14.50 8.77
C GLN A 45 -5.75 14.78 7.28
N THR A 46 -6.00 13.81 6.41
CA THR A 46 -5.76 13.95 4.98
C THR A 46 -7.00 13.59 4.19
N LYS A 47 -7.05 14.07 2.94
CA LYS A 47 -8.15 13.81 2.02
C LYS A 47 -7.69 12.88 0.90
N VAL A 48 -8.61 12.13 0.35
CA VAL A 48 -8.38 11.36 -0.87
C VAL A 48 -8.20 12.33 -2.04
N SER A 49 -7.06 12.25 -2.70
CA SER A 49 -6.76 13.02 -3.90
C SER A 49 -7.40 12.40 -5.13
N TYR A 50 -7.16 11.09 -5.31
CA TYR A 50 -7.85 10.29 -6.32
C TYR A 50 -7.81 8.80 -5.97
N ILE A 51 -8.67 8.05 -6.66
CA ILE A 51 -8.78 6.59 -6.59
C ILE A 51 -8.66 6.07 -8.01
N LYS A 52 -7.73 5.15 -8.25
CA LYS A 52 -7.67 4.34 -9.45
C LYS A 52 -8.30 2.99 -9.17
N ILE A 53 -9.30 2.63 -9.93
CA ILE A 53 -10.00 1.34 -9.85
C ILE A 53 -9.52 0.51 -11.03
N GLU A 54 -8.78 -0.55 -10.76
CA GLU A 54 -8.30 -1.49 -11.76
C GLU A 54 -9.23 -2.69 -11.83
N LYS A 55 -9.81 -2.87 -13.01
CA LYS A 55 -10.68 -4.02 -13.31
C LYS A 55 -10.00 -4.87 -14.38
N ASP A 56 -9.44 -5.96 -13.96
CA ASP A 56 -8.90 -6.96 -14.88
C ASP A 56 -9.98 -8.01 -15.19
N LEU A 57 -10.04 -8.45 -16.44
CA LEU A 57 -10.96 -9.50 -16.89
C LEU A 57 -10.72 -10.86 -16.21
N PHE A 58 -9.51 -11.10 -15.74
CA PHE A 58 -9.07 -12.37 -15.16
C PHE A 58 -8.63 -12.27 -13.69
N GLN A 59 -8.60 -11.07 -13.13
CA GLN A 59 -8.23 -10.81 -11.75
C GLN A 59 -9.35 -10.05 -11.02
N SER A 60 -9.31 -10.11 -9.70
CA SER A 60 -10.24 -9.32 -8.89
C SER A 60 -9.92 -7.83 -8.98
N THR A 61 -10.97 -7.00 -8.87
CA THR A 61 -10.82 -5.55 -8.79
C THR A 61 -9.88 -5.14 -7.67
N SER A 62 -8.97 -4.20 -7.93
CA SER A 62 -8.14 -3.54 -6.94
C SER A 62 -8.36 -2.03 -6.95
N TYR A 63 -7.97 -1.38 -5.87
CA TYR A 63 -8.15 0.06 -5.66
C TYR A 63 -6.86 0.68 -5.20
N ASP A 64 -6.31 1.61 -6.00
CA ASP A 64 -5.17 2.41 -5.62
C ASP A 64 -5.65 3.79 -5.19
N VAL A 65 -5.36 4.17 -3.97
CA VAL A 65 -5.79 5.43 -3.37
C VAL A 65 -4.58 6.31 -3.13
N LYS A 66 -4.60 7.52 -3.65
CA LYS A 66 -3.64 8.56 -3.30
C LYS A 66 -4.26 9.58 -2.39
N LEU A 67 -3.61 9.82 -1.26
CA LEU A 67 -4.00 10.87 -0.31
C LEU A 67 -3.31 12.20 -0.67
N ALA A 68 -3.90 13.30 -0.22
CA ALA A 68 -3.41 14.65 -0.55
C ALA A 68 -1.99 14.94 -0.02
N ASP A 69 -1.56 14.26 1.04
CA ASP A 69 -0.21 14.35 1.61
C ASP A 69 0.82 13.43 0.93
N GLY A 70 0.42 12.73 -0.14
CA GLY A 70 1.27 11.86 -0.93
C GLY A 70 1.28 10.39 -0.53
N ILE A 71 0.65 10.00 0.58
CA ILE A 71 0.50 8.60 0.99
C ILE A 71 -0.27 7.84 -0.09
N GLU A 72 0.18 6.64 -0.40
CA GLU A 72 -0.46 5.73 -1.35
C GLU A 72 -0.91 4.46 -0.63
N LEU A 73 -2.14 4.05 -0.91
CA LEU A 73 -2.78 2.89 -0.31
C LEU A 73 -3.31 1.98 -1.42
N GLU A 74 -3.11 0.68 -1.29
CA GLU A 74 -3.71 -0.31 -2.18
C GLU A 74 -4.66 -1.22 -1.40
N PHE A 75 -5.82 -1.49 -2.00
CA PHE A 75 -6.85 -2.36 -1.43
C PHE A 75 -7.28 -3.43 -2.43
N ASN A 76 -7.63 -4.60 -1.92
CA ASN A 76 -8.27 -5.63 -2.72
C ASN A 76 -9.78 -5.33 -2.93
N SER A 77 -10.46 -6.21 -3.65
CA SER A 77 -11.89 -6.06 -3.96
C SER A 77 -12.80 -6.02 -2.73
N LYS A 78 -12.34 -6.54 -1.59
CA LYS A 78 -13.07 -6.52 -0.31
C LYS A 78 -12.79 -5.27 0.53
N GLY A 79 -11.83 -4.43 0.11
CA GLY A 79 -11.40 -3.27 0.86
C GLY A 79 -10.36 -3.58 1.95
N GLU A 80 -9.74 -4.74 1.90
CA GLU A 80 -8.59 -5.07 2.75
C GLU A 80 -7.34 -4.44 2.16
N TRP A 81 -6.53 -3.79 2.97
CA TRP A 81 -5.30 -3.16 2.49
C TRP A 81 -4.25 -4.20 2.11
N LEU A 82 -3.55 -3.94 1.02
CA LEU A 82 -2.43 -4.74 0.50
C LEU A 82 -1.11 -3.99 0.63
N GLU A 83 -1.14 -2.68 0.48
CA GLU A 83 0.03 -1.80 0.56
C GLU A 83 -0.31 -0.50 1.27
N ILE A 84 0.61 -0.02 2.09
CA ILE A 84 0.60 1.30 2.72
C ILE A 84 1.97 1.90 2.52
N ASP A 85 2.06 2.89 1.62
CA ASP A 85 3.29 3.61 1.31
C ASP A 85 3.20 5.05 1.83
N CYS A 86 3.86 5.30 2.95
CA CYS A 86 3.89 6.60 3.60
C CYS A 86 5.03 7.52 3.10
N LYS A 87 5.72 7.10 2.03
CA LYS A 87 6.83 7.82 1.41
C LYS A 87 8.01 8.03 2.38
N ASN A 88 8.09 9.19 3.00
CA ASN A 88 9.15 9.52 3.96
C ASN A 88 8.66 9.59 5.42
N LYS A 89 7.40 9.26 5.65
CA LYS A 89 6.81 9.18 6.99
C LYS A 89 6.77 7.74 7.47
N ALA A 90 6.78 7.56 8.80
CA ALA A 90 6.64 6.23 9.37
C ALA A 90 5.23 5.66 9.13
N VAL A 91 5.17 4.39 8.75
CA VAL A 91 3.92 3.62 8.74
C VAL A 91 3.35 3.56 10.16
N PRO A 92 2.06 3.84 10.37
CA PRO A 92 1.45 3.71 11.69
C PRO A 92 1.66 2.30 12.25
N SER A 93 2.08 2.22 13.51
CA SER A 93 2.44 0.94 14.16
C SER A 93 1.29 -0.06 14.22
N THR A 94 0.05 0.39 14.15
CA THR A 94 -1.15 -0.45 14.12
C THR A 94 -1.21 -1.39 12.93
N PHE A 95 -0.52 -1.07 11.82
CA PHE A 95 -0.46 -1.91 10.61
C PHE A 95 0.65 -2.96 10.65
N ILE A 96 1.58 -2.84 11.59
CA ILE A 96 2.73 -3.75 11.71
C ILE A 96 2.42 -4.79 12.78
N PRO A 97 2.35 -6.08 12.44
CA PRO A 97 2.17 -7.15 13.43
C PRO A 97 3.20 -7.07 14.55
N GLN A 98 2.80 -7.41 15.76
CA GLN A 98 3.64 -7.27 16.96
C GLN A 98 4.97 -8.03 16.86
N ALA A 99 4.95 -9.25 16.31
CA ALA A 99 6.16 -10.05 16.11
C ALA A 99 7.16 -9.36 15.18
N ILE A 100 6.67 -8.77 14.09
CA ILE A 100 7.47 -8.00 13.12
C ILE A 100 8.02 -6.73 13.78
N SER A 101 7.17 -6.00 14.48
CA SER A 101 7.57 -4.78 15.20
C SER A 101 8.69 -5.05 16.20
N LYS A 102 8.58 -6.17 16.94
CA LYS A 102 9.62 -6.61 17.89
C LYS A 102 10.94 -6.91 17.18
N TYR A 103 10.89 -7.65 16.06
CA TYR A 103 12.08 -7.95 15.27
C TYR A 103 12.74 -6.67 14.71
N MET A 104 11.96 -5.76 14.17
CA MET A 104 12.46 -4.49 13.61
C MET A 104 13.12 -3.62 14.68
N LYS A 105 12.52 -3.53 15.87
CA LYS A 105 13.12 -2.80 17.01
C LYS A 105 14.44 -3.41 17.48
N ALA A 106 14.56 -4.74 17.45
CA ALA A 106 15.78 -5.43 17.87
C ALA A 106 16.93 -5.30 16.86
N ASN A 107 16.63 -5.21 15.56
CA ASN A 107 17.62 -5.30 14.49
C ASN A 107 17.79 -3.99 13.68
N TYR A 108 16.78 -3.13 13.64
CA TYR A 108 16.75 -1.92 12.81
C TYR A 108 16.18 -0.71 13.56
N SER A 109 16.50 -0.58 14.85
CA SER A 109 15.93 0.46 15.73
C SER A 109 16.19 1.91 15.30
N GLY A 110 17.24 2.14 14.53
CA GLY A 110 17.59 3.47 14.02
C GLY A 110 16.88 3.86 12.71
N HIS A 111 16.05 2.98 12.15
CA HIS A 111 15.41 3.19 10.87
C HIS A 111 13.90 3.04 10.98
N LYS A 112 13.17 4.01 10.42
CA LYS A 112 11.71 3.92 10.36
C LYS A 112 11.26 3.10 9.15
N THR A 113 10.18 2.35 9.33
CA THR A 113 9.47 1.69 8.23
C THR A 113 8.60 2.73 7.54
N VAL A 114 8.78 2.91 6.24
CA VAL A 114 8.04 3.89 5.42
C VAL A 114 7.01 3.25 4.51
N LYS A 115 7.11 1.94 4.30
CA LYS A 115 6.16 1.18 3.47
C LYS A 115 5.98 -0.22 4.05
N ILE A 116 4.78 -0.72 3.97
CA ILE A 116 4.43 -2.11 4.28
C ILE A 116 3.54 -2.68 3.18
N GLU A 117 3.86 -3.88 2.73
CA GLU A 117 3.06 -4.68 1.82
C GLU A 117 2.70 -6.00 2.49
N ARG A 118 1.54 -6.54 2.17
CA ARG A 118 1.15 -7.87 2.62
C ARG A 118 0.44 -8.64 1.51
N ASP A 119 0.66 -9.93 1.50
CA ASP A 119 -0.03 -10.89 0.65
C ASP A 119 -0.32 -12.20 1.43
N ARG A 120 -0.69 -13.26 0.73
CA ARG A 120 -0.94 -14.57 1.34
C ARG A 120 0.31 -15.22 1.93
N LYS A 121 1.51 -14.80 1.50
CA LYS A 121 2.79 -15.39 1.93
C LYS A 121 3.35 -14.70 3.15
N GLY A 122 3.03 -13.43 3.35
CA GLY A 122 3.53 -12.66 4.47
C GLY A 122 3.58 -11.16 4.23
N TYR A 123 4.64 -10.55 4.74
CA TYR A 123 4.82 -9.11 4.78
C TYR A 123 6.18 -8.71 4.22
N GLU A 124 6.22 -7.56 3.56
CA GLU A 124 7.45 -6.87 3.19
C GLU A 124 7.43 -5.46 3.78
N LEU A 125 8.47 -5.11 4.53
CA LEU A 125 8.65 -3.78 5.08
C LEU A 125 9.81 -3.09 4.38
N THR A 126 9.58 -1.86 3.93
CA THR A 126 10.63 -1.01 3.37
C THR A 126 11.03 0.05 4.39
N LEU A 127 12.32 0.13 4.67
CA LEU A 127 12.90 1.14 5.55
C LEU A 127 13.21 2.44 4.78
N GLU A 128 13.38 3.54 5.50
CA GLU A 128 13.71 4.86 4.92
C GLU A 128 15.02 4.90 4.12
N ASN A 129 15.93 3.96 4.36
CA ASN A 129 17.18 3.81 3.63
C ASN A 129 17.08 2.90 2.40
N GLY A 130 15.87 2.41 2.07
CA GLY A 130 15.61 1.57 0.92
C GLY A 130 15.74 0.06 1.16
N LEU A 131 16.19 -0.38 2.33
CA LEU A 131 16.24 -1.80 2.65
C LEU A 131 14.83 -2.39 2.76
N GLU A 132 14.64 -3.58 2.18
CA GLU A 132 13.41 -4.35 2.24
C GLU A 132 13.61 -5.58 3.13
N VAL A 133 12.71 -5.78 4.07
CA VAL A 133 12.74 -6.89 5.03
C VAL A 133 11.47 -7.73 4.87
N ASP A 134 11.66 -8.99 4.50
CA ASP A 134 10.56 -9.93 4.26
C ASP A 134 10.30 -10.82 5.47
N PHE A 135 9.01 -11.01 5.75
CA PHE A 135 8.49 -11.86 6.82
C PHE A 135 7.45 -12.81 6.28
N ASP A 136 7.36 -14.00 6.86
CA ASP A 136 6.25 -14.91 6.61
C ASP A 136 4.93 -14.41 7.23
N GLN A 137 3.85 -15.12 6.98
CA GLN A 137 2.51 -14.74 7.47
C GLN A 137 2.39 -14.75 9.02
N PHE A 138 3.32 -15.39 9.72
CA PHE A 138 3.37 -15.45 11.18
C PHE A 138 4.34 -14.44 11.80
N GLY A 139 4.98 -13.63 10.97
CA GLY A 139 5.95 -12.62 11.39
C GLY A 139 7.38 -13.15 11.58
N GLY A 140 7.67 -14.34 11.06
CA GLY A 140 9.03 -14.88 11.02
C GLY A 140 9.88 -14.23 9.93
N PHE A 141 11.10 -13.82 10.26
CA PHE A 141 12.04 -13.24 9.29
C PHE A 141 12.38 -14.24 8.18
N LEU A 142 12.35 -13.80 6.93
CA LEU A 142 12.72 -14.59 5.76
C LEU A 142 14.02 -14.12 5.13
N LYS A 143 14.11 -12.85 4.77
CA LYS A 143 15.29 -12.29 4.07
C LYS A 143 15.34 -10.77 4.13
N LEU A 144 16.53 -10.25 3.83
CA LEU A 144 16.80 -8.84 3.59
C LEU A 144 17.15 -8.67 2.12
N SER A 145 16.65 -7.61 1.48
CA SER A 145 17.04 -7.19 0.13
C SER A 145 17.19 -5.67 0.03
N ASP A 146 17.90 -5.20 -0.98
CA ASP A 146 18.17 -3.81 -1.31
C ASP A 146 17.85 -3.52 -2.79
#